data_2c1d798047d21975521b0b5c772c99a5
#
_entry.id   2c1d798047d21975521b0b5c772c99a5
#
_cell.length_a   1.000
_cell.length_b   1.000
_cell.length_c   1.000
_cell.angle_alpha   90.00
_cell.angle_beta   90.00
_cell.angle_gamma   90.00
#
_symmetry.space_group_name_H-M   'P 1'
#
loop_
_entity.id
_entity.type
_entity.pdbx_description
1 polymer ?
#
loop_
_entity_poly.entity_id
_entity_poly.type
_entity_poly.pdbx_seq_one_letter_code
_entity_poly.pdbx_strand_id
1 'polypeptide(L)'
;GFIIGFIIEIVTPKRYTSDLLLQPNFKSSRQLYNNIHFYSDLVKQKDTLGLQKIFGLTKEEASSLKKFIIGPIINQKDIVSSYDDLMSEVDTLALRDFDFEEFQTSFTTFDYKLHRITVVAEKKDVFQKLDEVIIAAINNPYFSNLKKLTNENLNRTDSIYRQNLSQVDSLRSVYMQALLAEAKKESSGTNIDFGSKERPTKEIELFNTHRRINFELKEISETKSKEYEIINVIYNFQPIGEEIKGIIENKAFQFAVLFALATILLLLLLKLNSYLNSYKK
;
A
#
# COMPACT_ATOMS: atom_id res chain seq x y z
N GLY A 1 -23.15 -10.92 38.28
CA GLY A 1 -22.57 -10.67 36.94
C GLY A 1 -21.12 -10.25 37.01
N PHE A 2 -20.80 -9.18 37.77
CA PHE A 2 -19.46 -8.63 37.87
C PHE A 2 -18.42 -9.60 38.45
N ILE A 3 -18.75 -10.32 39.54
CA ILE A 3 -17.83 -11.28 40.19
C ILE A 3 -17.49 -12.42 39.23
N ILE A 4 -18.46 -12.96 38.51
CA ILE A 4 -18.25 -14.04 37.54
C ILE A 4 -17.40 -13.52 36.37
N GLY A 5 -17.68 -12.32 35.86
CA GLY A 5 -16.89 -11.69 34.83
C GLY A 5 -15.44 -11.42 35.25
N PHE A 6 -15.20 -11.03 36.47
CA PHE A 6 -13.88 -10.80 37.05
C PHE A 6 -13.07 -12.10 37.18
N ILE A 7 -13.71 -13.20 37.60
CA ILE A 7 -13.05 -14.53 37.65
C ILE A 7 -12.66 -14.97 36.24
N ILE A 8 -13.54 -14.79 35.25
CA ILE A 8 -13.27 -15.14 33.87
C ILE A 8 -12.14 -14.27 33.28
N GLU A 9 -12.08 -12.99 33.64
CA GLU A 9 -10.99 -12.07 33.23
C GLU A 9 -9.62 -12.56 33.70
N ILE A 10 -9.52 -13.06 34.96
CA ILE A 10 -8.27 -13.59 35.50
C ILE A 10 -7.83 -14.87 34.81
N VAL A 11 -8.79 -15.72 34.39
CA VAL A 11 -8.50 -17.01 33.74
C VAL A 11 -8.27 -16.86 32.23
N THR A 12 -8.78 -15.80 31.62
CA THR A 12 -8.62 -15.58 30.17
C THR A 12 -7.20 -15.13 29.85
N PRO A 13 -6.48 -15.81 28.93
CA PRO A 13 -5.13 -15.40 28.56
C PRO A 13 -5.13 -14.02 27.94
N LYS A 14 -4.12 -13.22 28.27
CA LYS A 14 -3.89 -11.90 27.68
C LYS A 14 -3.66 -12.04 26.19
N ARG A 15 -4.07 -11.04 25.45
CA ARG A 15 -3.86 -10.96 24.01
C ARG A 15 -2.96 -9.78 23.67
N TYR A 16 -2.10 -10.02 22.71
CA TYR A 16 -1.15 -9.04 22.21
C TYR A 16 -1.38 -8.84 20.72
N THR A 17 -1.13 -7.65 20.24
CA THR A 17 -1.21 -7.30 18.82
C THR A 17 0.08 -6.67 18.35
N SER A 18 0.40 -6.86 17.08
CA SER A 18 1.46 -6.16 16.39
C SER A 18 1.05 -5.93 14.94
N ASP A 19 1.56 -4.83 14.37
CA ASP A 19 1.27 -4.42 13.01
C ASP A 19 2.52 -4.51 12.13
N LEU A 20 2.34 -4.98 10.90
CA LEU A 20 3.30 -4.96 9.82
C LEU A 20 2.75 -4.06 8.72
N LEU A 21 3.53 -3.06 8.29
CA LEU A 21 3.14 -2.10 7.25
C LEU A 21 3.94 -2.35 5.98
N LEU A 22 3.25 -2.60 4.89
CA LEU A 22 3.81 -3.01 3.61
C LEU A 22 3.31 -2.12 2.47
N GLN A 23 4.16 -1.98 1.46
CA GLN A 23 3.80 -1.44 0.15
C GLN A 23 4.04 -2.52 -0.91
N PRO A 24 2.99 -3.20 -1.38
CA PRO A 24 3.09 -4.16 -2.48
C PRO A 24 3.30 -3.44 -3.81
N ASN A 25 4.28 -3.91 -4.60
CA ASN A 25 4.54 -3.46 -5.96
C ASN A 25 4.10 -4.55 -6.97
N PHE A 26 4.17 -4.26 -8.26
CA PHE A 26 3.87 -5.21 -9.36
C PHE A 26 2.46 -5.84 -9.25
N LYS A 27 1.48 -5.12 -8.67
CA LYS A 27 0.11 -5.62 -8.42
C LYS A 27 0.08 -6.89 -7.54
N SER A 28 1.07 -7.05 -6.67
CA SER A 28 1.17 -8.20 -5.76
C SER A 28 0.21 -8.16 -4.56
N SER A 29 -0.55 -7.06 -4.39
CA SER A 29 -1.52 -6.88 -3.30
C SER A 29 -2.49 -8.07 -3.19
N ARG A 30 -3.04 -8.56 -4.31
CA ARG A 30 -3.98 -9.70 -4.30
C ARG A 30 -3.35 -10.97 -3.73
N GLN A 31 -2.10 -11.26 -4.09
CA GLN A 31 -1.38 -12.42 -3.55
C GLN A 31 -1.16 -12.27 -2.04
N LEU A 32 -0.78 -11.07 -1.61
CA LEU A 32 -0.64 -10.75 -0.19
C LEU A 32 -1.94 -11.03 0.58
N TYR A 33 -3.08 -10.52 0.10
CA TYR A 33 -4.38 -10.73 0.72
C TYR A 33 -4.76 -12.21 0.78
N ASN A 34 -4.59 -12.95 -0.31
CA ASN A 34 -4.85 -14.39 -0.36
C ASN A 34 -4.03 -15.16 0.67
N ASN A 35 -2.74 -14.84 0.80
CA ASN A 35 -1.87 -15.49 1.79
C ASN A 35 -2.33 -15.18 3.22
N ILE A 36 -2.67 -13.92 3.53
CA ILE A 36 -3.12 -13.54 4.87
C ILE A 36 -4.48 -14.17 5.21
N HIS A 37 -5.40 -14.24 4.25
CA HIS A 37 -6.66 -14.96 4.43
C HIS A 37 -6.43 -16.45 4.70
N PHE A 38 -5.53 -17.09 3.95
CA PHE A 38 -5.16 -18.47 4.19
C PHE A 38 -4.59 -18.68 5.60
N TYR A 39 -3.69 -17.83 6.07
CA TYR A 39 -3.19 -17.91 7.46
C TYR A 39 -4.29 -17.68 8.49
N SER A 40 -5.22 -16.76 8.22
CA SER A 40 -6.39 -16.54 9.08
C SER A 40 -7.29 -17.78 9.15
N ASP A 41 -7.43 -18.50 8.04
CA ASP A 41 -8.26 -19.72 8.00
C ASP A 41 -7.59 -20.90 8.73
N LEU A 42 -6.26 -21.05 8.63
CA LEU A 42 -5.53 -22.03 9.45
C LEU A 42 -5.73 -21.78 10.96
N VAL A 43 -5.70 -20.51 11.38
CA VAL A 43 -5.98 -20.14 12.78
C VAL A 43 -7.41 -20.47 13.16
N LYS A 44 -8.41 -20.17 12.33
CA LYS A 44 -9.83 -20.50 12.60
C LYS A 44 -10.06 -22.01 12.70
N GLN A 45 -9.41 -22.79 11.85
CA GLN A 45 -9.47 -24.24 11.83
C GLN A 45 -8.63 -24.89 12.95
N LYS A 46 -7.86 -24.10 13.70
CA LYS A 46 -6.90 -24.55 14.71
C LYS A 46 -5.85 -25.51 14.16
N ASP A 47 -5.47 -25.34 12.88
CA ASP A 47 -4.41 -26.13 12.26
C ASP A 47 -3.03 -25.63 12.72
N THR A 48 -2.68 -26.03 13.92
CA THR A 48 -1.37 -25.70 14.52
C THR A 48 -0.21 -26.34 13.76
N LEU A 49 -0.40 -27.49 13.13
CA LEU A 49 0.65 -28.16 12.36
C LEU A 49 0.97 -27.39 11.07
N GLY A 50 -0.06 -26.91 10.38
CA GLY A 50 0.11 -26.04 9.21
C GLY A 50 0.85 -24.76 9.56
N LEU A 51 0.46 -24.09 10.65
CA LEU A 51 1.13 -22.87 11.12
C LEU A 51 2.59 -23.12 11.53
N GLN A 52 2.89 -24.22 12.24
CA GLN A 52 4.26 -24.61 12.58
C GLN A 52 5.13 -24.77 11.32
N LYS A 53 4.60 -25.50 10.34
CA LYS A 53 5.33 -25.78 9.08
C LYS A 53 5.59 -24.52 8.27
N ILE A 54 4.63 -23.61 8.21
CA ILE A 54 4.73 -22.38 7.41
C ILE A 54 5.68 -21.38 8.06
N PHE A 55 5.51 -21.13 9.36
CA PHE A 55 6.22 -20.06 10.06
C PHE A 55 7.44 -20.54 10.87
N GLY A 56 7.74 -21.84 10.87
CA GLY A 56 8.83 -22.40 11.67
C GLY A 56 8.62 -22.26 13.19
N LEU A 57 7.35 -22.21 13.64
CA LEU A 57 6.98 -21.97 15.03
C LEU A 57 6.97 -23.26 15.85
N THR A 58 7.15 -23.14 17.17
CA THR A 58 6.84 -24.24 18.10
C THR A 58 5.33 -24.46 18.18
N LYS A 59 4.92 -25.58 18.73
CA LYS A 59 3.49 -25.90 18.90
C LYS A 59 2.77 -24.86 19.78
N GLU A 60 3.44 -24.40 20.82
CA GLU A 60 2.92 -23.40 21.76
C GLU A 60 2.80 -22.00 21.08
N GLU A 61 3.77 -21.63 20.24
CA GLU A 61 3.73 -20.40 19.49
C GLU A 61 2.62 -20.42 18.43
N ALA A 62 2.53 -21.50 17.66
CA ALA A 62 1.49 -21.67 16.65
C ALA A 62 0.08 -21.66 17.25
N SER A 63 -0.12 -22.33 18.41
CA SER A 63 -1.41 -22.33 19.11
C SER A 63 -1.77 -20.98 19.73
N SER A 64 -0.75 -20.15 20.01
CA SER A 64 -0.95 -18.79 20.55
C SER A 64 -1.50 -17.81 19.53
N LEU A 65 -1.34 -18.04 18.23
CA LEU A 65 -1.87 -17.20 17.17
C LEU A 65 -3.41 -17.25 17.15
N LYS A 66 -4.05 -16.09 17.15
CA LYS A 66 -5.52 -15.98 17.23
C LYS A 66 -6.16 -15.34 16.01
N LYS A 67 -5.46 -14.43 15.34
CA LYS A 67 -6.05 -13.71 14.20
C LYS A 67 -4.98 -13.11 13.31
N PHE A 68 -5.22 -13.18 12.01
CA PHE A 68 -4.55 -12.38 10.99
C PHE A 68 -5.59 -11.49 10.33
N ILE A 69 -5.29 -10.20 10.21
CA ILE A 69 -6.15 -9.21 9.57
C ILE A 69 -5.29 -8.46 8.56
N ILE A 70 -5.83 -8.18 7.39
CA ILE A 70 -5.20 -7.30 6.41
C ILE A 70 -6.20 -6.26 5.94
N GLY A 71 -5.73 -5.05 5.73
CA GLY A 71 -6.51 -3.96 5.15
C GLY A 71 -5.63 -2.86 4.60
N PRO A 72 -6.18 -2.04 3.68
CA PRO A 72 -5.46 -0.90 3.16
C PRO A 72 -5.39 0.21 4.20
N ILE A 73 -4.35 1.05 4.12
CA ILE A 73 -4.35 2.37 4.74
C ILE A 73 -5.00 3.32 3.75
N ILE A 74 -6.24 3.72 4.07
CA ILE A 74 -7.03 4.60 3.20
C ILE A 74 -6.39 5.97 3.16
N ASN A 75 -5.98 6.40 1.96
CA ASN A 75 -5.41 7.70 1.69
C ASN A 75 -6.01 8.27 0.40
N GLN A 76 -6.72 9.38 0.49
CA GLN A 76 -7.35 10.03 -0.66
C GLN A 76 -6.33 10.45 -1.75
N LYS A 77 -5.09 10.74 -1.36
CA LYS A 77 -4.03 11.06 -2.31
C LYS A 77 -3.68 9.89 -3.23
N ASP A 78 -3.86 8.65 -2.76
CA ASP A 78 -3.59 7.47 -3.60
C ASP A 78 -4.60 7.40 -4.75
N ILE A 79 -5.87 7.71 -4.49
CA ILE A 79 -6.93 7.74 -5.51
C ILE A 79 -6.64 8.83 -6.54
N VAL A 80 -6.33 10.05 -6.07
CA VAL A 80 -6.02 11.19 -6.96
C VAL A 80 -4.78 10.89 -7.81
N SER A 81 -3.69 10.42 -7.19
CA SER A 81 -2.46 10.09 -7.90
C SER A 81 -2.68 9.00 -8.96
N SER A 82 -3.46 7.95 -8.63
CA SER A 82 -3.75 6.87 -9.57
C SER A 82 -4.64 7.32 -10.73
N TYR A 83 -5.54 8.27 -10.49
CA TYR A 83 -6.34 8.89 -11.54
C TYR A 83 -5.47 9.76 -12.47
N ASP A 84 -4.58 10.58 -11.92
CA ASP A 84 -3.64 11.40 -12.69
C ASP A 84 -2.70 10.52 -13.53
N ASP A 85 -2.20 9.42 -12.96
CA ASP A 85 -1.36 8.45 -13.67
C ASP A 85 -2.15 7.83 -14.85
N LEU A 86 -3.40 7.39 -14.63
CA LEU A 86 -4.27 6.87 -15.68
C LEU A 86 -4.52 7.89 -16.80
N MET A 87 -4.83 9.13 -16.43
CA MET A 87 -5.09 10.21 -17.41
C MET A 87 -3.85 10.61 -18.20
N SER A 88 -2.66 10.40 -17.65
CA SER A 88 -1.38 10.68 -18.33
C SER A 88 -0.96 9.56 -19.31
N GLU A 89 -1.34 8.31 -19.04
CA GLU A 89 -0.95 7.16 -19.84
C GLU A 89 -1.85 6.90 -21.05
N VAL A 90 -3.13 7.31 -20.98
CA VAL A 90 -4.13 6.97 -22.01
C VAL A 90 -4.39 8.16 -22.92
N ASP A 91 -4.41 7.86 -24.23
CA ASP A 91 -4.78 8.86 -25.24
C ASP A 91 -6.22 9.35 -24.99
N THR A 92 -6.36 10.65 -24.84
CA THR A 92 -7.52 11.39 -24.30
C THR A 92 -8.87 11.08 -24.95
N LEU A 93 -8.90 10.44 -26.13
CA LEU A 93 -10.15 10.11 -26.83
C LEU A 93 -10.92 8.93 -26.20
N ALA A 94 -10.23 7.97 -25.57
CA ALA A 94 -10.86 6.78 -24.97
C ALA A 94 -11.44 7.04 -23.56
N LEU A 95 -10.97 8.08 -22.86
CA LEU A 95 -11.38 8.40 -21.50
C LEU A 95 -12.21 9.69 -21.38
N ARG A 96 -12.73 10.22 -22.50
CA ARG A 96 -13.43 11.49 -22.53
C ARG A 96 -14.67 11.54 -21.62
N ASP A 97 -15.27 10.38 -21.38
CA ASP A 97 -16.49 10.22 -20.58
C ASP A 97 -16.22 9.58 -19.20
N PHE A 98 -14.93 9.25 -18.90
CA PHE A 98 -14.56 8.61 -17.64
C PHE A 98 -14.12 9.68 -16.63
N ASP A 99 -15.03 10.01 -15.70
CA ASP A 99 -14.76 11.06 -14.71
C ASP A 99 -14.12 10.51 -13.42
N PHE A 100 -13.70 11.43 -12.56
CA PHE A 100 -13.06 11.09 -11.28
C PHE A 100 -13.99 10.32 -10.33
N GLU A 101 -15.30 10.59 -10.36
CA GLU A 101 -16.28 9.94 -9.48
C GLU A 101 -16.45 8.47 -9.89
N GLU A 102 -16.51 8.19 -11.19
CA GLU A 102 -16.54 6.83 -11.73
C GLU A 102 -15.24 6.07 -11.42
N PHE A 103 -14.09 6.72 -11.59
CA PHE A 103 -12.79 6.16 -11.18
C PHE A 103 -12.77 5.83 -9.69
N GLN A 104 -13.19 6.75 -8.82
CA GLN A 104 -13.20 6.56 -7.38
C GLN A 104 -14.08 5.36 -6.97
N THR A 105 -15.22 5.14 -7.63
CA THR A 105 -16.09 3.97 -7.36
C THR A 105 -15.46 2.65 -7.80
N SER A 106 -14.61 2.67 -8.83
CA SER A 106 -13.86 1.50 -9.31
C SER A 106 -12.63 1.16 -8.46
N PHE A 107 -12.16 2.10 -7.63
CA PHE A 107 -10.96 1.95 -6.82
C PHE A 107 -11.20 0.94 -5.68
N THR A 108 -10.43 -0.12 -5.68
CA THR A 108 -10.60 -1.24 -4.75
C THR A 108 -9.59 -1.19 -3.60
N THR A 109 -9.80 -2.05 -2.60
CA THR A 109 -8.86 -2.22 -1.49
C THR A 109 -7.44 -2.61 -1.92
N PHE A 110 -7.29 -3.20 -3.12
CA PHE A 110 -6.00 -3.62 -3.65
C PHE A 110 -5.20 -2.50 -4.31
N ASP A 111 -5.84 -1.38 -4.60
CA ASP A 111 -5.26 -0.28 -5.37
C ASP A 111 -4.57 0.77 -4.47
N TYR A 112 -4.82 0.72 -3.16
CA TYR A 112 -4.09 1.56 -2.19
C TYR A 112 -2.61 1.17 -2.12
N LYS A 113 -1.75 2.17 -1.89
CA LYS A 113 -0.29 1.96 -1.86
C LYS A 113 0.17 1.24 -0.60
N LEU A 114 -0.43 1.53 0.54
CA LEU A 114 -0.03 0.98 1.83
C LEU A 114 -1.06 0.02 2.40
N HIS A 115 -0.59 -1.12 2.92
CA HIS A 115 -1.41 -2.13 3.55
C HIS A 115 -0.88 -2.46 4.94
N ARG A 116 -1.80 -2.63 5.88
CA ARG A 116 -1.49 -3.04 7.24
C ARG A 116 -1.91 -4.48 7.45
N ILE A 117 -0.99 -5.28 7.98
CA ILE A 117 -1.28 -6.62 8.50
C ILE A 117 -1.21 -6.52 10.02
N THR A 118 -2.31 -6.87 10.67
CA THR A 118 -2.40 -6.93 12.13
C THR A 118 -2.49 -8.38 12.54
N VAL A 119 -1.60 -8.81 13.43
CA VAL A 119 -1.62 -10.16 14.03
C VAL A 119 -1.97 -10.06 15.50
N VAL A 120 -2.83 -10.98 15.95
CA VAL A 120 -3.20 -11.12 17.36
C VAL A 120 -2.72 -12.47 17.87
N ALA A 121 -2.03 -12.50 19.02
CA ALA A 121 -1.53 -13.69 19.66
C ALA A 121 -1.67 -13.63 21.19
N GLU A 122 -1.62 -14.79 21.85
CA GLU A 122 -1.55 -14.89 23.32
C GLU A 122 -0.11 -14.83 23.85
N LYS A 123 0.89 -15.09 22.99
CA LYS A 123 2.31 -14.87 23.31
C LYS A 123 2.76 -13.52 22.75
N LYS A 124 3.46 -12.74 23.56
CA LYS A 124 3.90 -11.37 23.21
C LYS A 124 5.10 -11.32 22.28
N ASP A 125 5.85 -12.41 22.10
CA ASP A 125 7.17 -12.49 21.45
C ASP A 125 7.16 -13.33 20.15
N VAL A 126 5.97 -13.68 19.62
CA VAL A 126 5.85 -14.53 18.42
C VAL A 126 5.95 -13.74 17.10
N PHE A 127 5.69 -12.45 17.13
CA PHE A 127 5.45 -11.63 15.93
C PHE A 127 6.64 -11.51 15.00
N GLN A 128 7.84 -11.30 15.53
CA GLN A 128 9.06 -11.10 14.73
C GLN A 128 9.39 -12.30 13.81
N LYS A 129 8.94 -13.50 14.17
CA LYS A 129 9.15 -14.71 13.35
C LYS A 129 8.24 -14.77 12.12
N LEU A 130 7.22 -13.92 12.06
CA LEU A 130 6.22 -13.93 10.99
C LEU A 130 6.61 -13.04 9.79
N ASP A 131 7.42 -12.00 9.99
CA ASP A 131 7.76 -11.00 8.98
C ASP A 131 8.34 -11.62 7.71
N GLU A 132 9.47 -12.30 7.86
CA GLU A 132 10.22 -12.86 6.74
C GLU A 132 9.40 -13.87 5.97
N VAL A 133 8.60 -14.68 6.65
CA VAL A 133 7.78 -15.71 6.03
C VAL A 133 6.63 -15.09 5.23
N ILE A 134 5.97 -14.06 5.78
CA ILE A 134 4.89 -13.35 5.07
C ILE A 134 5.43 -12.70 3.80
N ILE A 135 6.59 -12.05 3.87
CA ILE A 135 7.22 -11.37 2.75
C ILE A 135 7.72 -12.39 1.71
N ALA A 136 8.40 -13.45 2.16
CA ALA A 136 8.94 -14.49 1.29
C ALA A 136 7.85 -15.26 0.53
N ALA A 137 6.67 -15.44 1.13
CA ALA A 137 5.55 -16.14 0.51
C ALA A 137 4.97 -15.44 -0.73
N ILE A 138 5.33 -14.16 -0.97
CA ILE A 138 4.90 -13.39 -2.13
C ILE A 138 5.94 -13.45 -3.23
N ASN A 139 7.20 -13.68 -2.89
CA ASN A 139 8.32 -13.80 -3.82
C ASN A 139 8.26 -15.14 -4.62
N ASN A 140 7.21 -15.30 -5.41
CA ASN A 140 7.08 -16.44 -6.31
C ASN A 140 7.80 -16.16 -7.65
N PRO A 141 8.02 -17.20 -8.50
CA PRO A 141 8.71 -17.05 -9.78
C PRO A 141 8.06 -16.01 -10.72
N TYR A 142 6.73 -15.85 -10.66
CA TYR A 142 6.01 -14.88 -11.48
C TYR A 142 6.43 -13.45 -11.15
N PHE A 143 6.33 -13.04 -9.87
CA PHE A 143 6.68 -11.69 -9.45
C PHE A 143 8.18 -11.43 -9.54
N SER A 144 9.02 -12.43 -9.29
CA SER A 144 10.47 -12.34 -9.46
C SER A 144 10.85 -12.07 -10.91
N ASN A 145 10.22 -12.76 -11.87
CA ASN A 145 10.42 -12.50 -13.29
C ASN A 145 9.87 -11.14 -13.71
N LEU A 146 8.71 -10.75 -13.21
CA LEU A 146 8.12 -9.45 -13.51
C LEU A 146 9.03 -8.31 -13.03
N LYS A 147 9.51 -8.37 -11.78
CA LYS A 147 10.49 -7.43 -11.24
C LYS A 147 11.74 -7.35 -12.12
N LYS A 148 12.30 -8.52 -12.51
CA LYS A 148 13.48 -8.58 -13.38
C LYS A 148 13.25 -7.88 -14.70
N LEU A 149 12.15 -8.19 -15.39
CA LEU A 149 11.81 -7.60 -16.70
C LEU A 149 11.57 -6.09 -16.58
N THR A 150 10.87 -5.64 -15.53
CA THR A 150 10.67 -4.21 -15.27
C THR A 150 11.99 -3.48 -15.05
N ASN A 151 12.89 -4.04 -14.24
CA ASN A 151 14.20 -3.45 -13.99
C ASN A 151 15.07 -3.42 -15.26
N GLU A 152 15.05 -4.46 -16.08
CA GLU A 152 15.75 -4.50 -17.37
C GLU A 152 15.22 -3.41 -18.33
N ASN A 153 13.90 -3.25 -18.41
CA ASN A 153 13.26 -2.21 -19.22
C ASN A 153 13.61 -0.80 -18.72
N LEU A 154 13.53 -0.54 -17.41
CA LEU A 154 13.89 0.74 -16.82
C LEU A 154 15.37 1.08 -17.06
N ASN A 155 16.28 0.10 -16.94
CA ASN A 155 17.69 0.31 -17.20
C ASN A 155 17.97 0.60 -18.68
N ARG A 156 17.28 -0.11 -19.58
CA ARG A 156 17.38 0.14 -21.03
C ARG A 156 16.87 1.53 -21.39
N THR A 157 15.74 1.92 -20.87
CA THR A 157 15.14 3.24 -21.12
C THR A 157 16.02 4.36 -20.56
N ASP A 158 16.54 4.22 -19.35
CA ASP A 158 17.52 5.14 -18.76
C ASP A 158 18.74 5.33 -19.66
N SER A 159 19.31 4.25 -20.17
CA SER A 159 20.46 4.28 -21.09
C SER A 159 20.15 5.03 -22.39
N ILE A 160 18.97 4.79 -22.99
CA ILE A 160 18.52 5.47 -24.21
C ILE A 160 18.36 6.97 -23.95
N TYR A 161 17.70 7.37 -22.86
CA TYR A 161 17.53 8.80 -22.55
C TYR A 161 18.86 9.50 -22.26
N ARG A 162 19.82 8.86 -21.58
CA ARG A 162 21.18 9.41 -21.37
C ARG A 162 21.93 9.58 -22.69
N GLN A 163 21.81 8.62 -23.61
CA GLN A 163 22.39 8.73 -24.94
C GLN A 163 21.78 9.91 -25.71
N ASN A 164 20.44 10.01 -25.70
CA ASN A 164 19.72 11.12 -26.35
C ASN A 164 20.12 12.47 -25.74
N LEU A 165 20.26 12.55 -24.42
CA LEU A 165 20.71 13.76 -23.72
C LEU A 165 22.09 14.20 -24.22
N SER A 166 23.04 13.27 -24.31
CA SER A 166 24.38 13.52 -24.83
C SER A 166 24.37 14.02 -26.28
N GLN A 167 23.46 13.49 -27.12
CA GLN A 167 23.29 13.96 -28.51
C GLN A 167 22.71 15.37 -28.55
N VAL A 168 21.71 15.68 -27.72
CA VAL A 168 21.13 17.04 -27.62
C VAL A 168 22.18 18.05 -27.14
N ASP A 169 23.01 17.69 -26.16
CA ASP A 169 24.08 18.52 -25.66
C ASP A 169 25.14 18.80 -26.75
N SER A 170 25.47 17.78 -27.53
CA SER A 170 26.39 17.89 -28.67
C SER A 170 25.84 18.81 -29.72
N LEU A 171 24.56 18.65 -30.12
CA LEU A 171 23.88 19.53 -31.07
C LEU A 171 23.83 20.97 -30.57
N ARG A 172 23.53 21.17 -29.27
CA ARG A 172 23.53 22.51 -28.67
C ARG A 172 24.91 23.14 -28.72
N SER A 173 25.97 22.39 -28.45
CA SER A 173 27.35 22.88 -28.54
C SER A 173 27.71 23.34 -29.97
N VAL A 174 27.39 22.51 -30.98
CA VAL A 174 27.61 22.83 -32.40
C VAL A 174 26.81 24.07 -32.81
N TYR A 175 25.54 24.16 -32.38
CA TYR A 175 24.68 25.31 -32.68
C TYR A 175 25.23 26.60 -32.08
N MET A 176 25.65 26.57 -30.80
CA MET A 176 26.28 27.72 -30.15
C MET A 176 27.58 28.16 -30.83
N GLN A 177 28.40 27.20 -31.28
CA GLN A 177 29.62 27.50 -32.04
C GLN A 177 29.29 28.15 -33.39
N ALA A 178 28.26 27.69 -34.10
CA ALA A 178 27.80 28.24 -35.34
C ALA A 178 27.34 29.69 -35.16
N LEU A 179 26.53 29.97 -34.13
CA LEU A 179 26.08 31.35 -33.80
C LEU A 179 27.25 32.28 -33.48
N LEU A 180 28.24 31.80 -32.71
CA LEU A 180 29.43 32.59 -32.39
C LEU A 180 30.28 32.88 -33.64
N ALA A 181 30.38 31.92 -34.55
CA ALA A 181 31.09 32.09 -35.81
C ALA A 181 30.38 33.09 -36.74
N GLU A 182 29.03 33.06 -36.78
CA GLU A 182 28.20 33.99 -37.53
C GLU A 182 28.30 35.41 -36.97
N ALA A 183 28.19 35.58 -35.66
CA ALA A 183 28.34 36.87 -34.98
C ALA A 183 29.69 37.50 -35.21
N LYS A 184 30.77 36.72 -35.36
CA LYS A 184 32.11 37.23 -35.71
C LYS A 184 32.19 37.70 -37.15
N LYS A 185 31.41 37.13 -38.10
CA LYS A 185 31.37 37.53 -39.49
C LYS A 185 30.59 38.83 -39.68
N GLU A 186 29.53 39.04 -38.94
CA GLU A 186 28.68 40.25 -39.03
C GLU A 186 29.35 41.52 -38.47
N SER A 187 30.43 41.38 -37.68
CA SER A 187 31.18 42.55 -37.18
C SER A 187 31.98 43.33 -38.28
N SER A 188 31.96 42.86 -39.53
CA SER A 188 32.61 43.57 -40.65
C SER A 188 31.63 44.31 -41.59
N GLY A 189 30.37 44.47 -41.24
CA GLY A 189 29.39 45.25 -42.03
C GLY A 189 28.03 45.30 -41.36
N THR A 190 27.56 46.51 -41.15
CA THR A 190 26.30 46.86 -40.51
C THR A 190 25.08 46.33 -41.29
N ASN A 191 24.57 45.16 -41.00
CA ASN A 191 23.18 44.82 -41.26
C ASN A 191 22.72 43.87 -40.16
N ILE A 192 22.13 44.42 -39.11
CA ILE A 192 21.40 43.63 -38.10
C ILE A 192 20.05 43.32 -38.74
N ASP A 193 19.97 42.18 -39.42
CA ASP A 193 18.69 41.63 -39.87
C ASP A 193 17.97 40.93 -38.67
N PHE A 194 17.12 41.70 -38.01
CA PHE A 194 16.19 41.17 -37.00
C PHE A 194 15.02 40.37 -37.61
N GLY A 195 15.07 40.07 -38.93
CA GLY A 195 13.92 39.54 -39.70
C GLY A 195 13.79 38.01 -39.75
N SER A 196 14.77 37.22 -39.32
CA SER A 196 14.59 35.76 -39.36
C SER A 196 13.87 35.23 -38.10
N LYS A 197 12.56 35.16 -38.20
CA LYS A 197 11.64 34.63 -37.18
C LYS A 197 11.89 33.17 -36.78
N GLU A 198 12.80 32.43 -37.42
CA GLU A 198 13.04 31.00 -37.18
C GLU A 198 14.17 30.68 -36.20
N ARG A 199 15.11 31.63 -35.93
CA ARG A 199 16.29 31.35 -35.09
C ARG A 199 15.98 31.13 -33.59
N PRO A 200 15.09 31.93 -32.96
CA PRO A 200 14.75 31.71 -31.56
C PRO A 200 14.04 30.38 -31.30
N THR A 201 13.37 29.79 -32.30
CA THR A 201 12.57 28.56 -32.18
C THR A 201 13.45 27.33 -31.98
N LYS A 202 14.60 27.24 -32.67
CA LYS A 202 15.48 26.05 -32.55
C LYS A 202 16.20 25.96 -31.22
N GLU A 203 16.63 27.08 -30.65
CA GLU A 203 17.21 27.11 -29.31
C GLU A 203 16.18 26.68 -28.22
N ILE A 204 14.96 27.20 -28.35
CA ILE A 204 13.86 26.88 -27.44
C ILE A 204 13.49 25.41 -27.58
N GLU A 205 13.46 24.87 -28.81
CA GLU A 205 13.19 23.43 -29.03
C GLU A 205 14.27 22.53 -28.41
N LEU A 206 15.56 22.85 -28.61
CA LEU A 206 16.68 22.12 -27.99
C LEU A 206 16.61 22.19 -26.45
N PHE A 207 16.32 23.37 -25.91
CA PHE A 207 16.17 23.57 -24.49
C PHE A 207 14.97 22.77 -23.92
N ASN A 208 13.83 22.80 -24.60
CA ASN A 208 12.65 22.06 -24.20
C ASN A 208 12.87 20.54 -24.29
N THR A 209 13.58 20.08 -25.34
CA THR A 209 13.95 18.66 -25.49
C THR A 209 14.88 18.22 -24.37
N HIS A 210 15.92 18.99 -24.06
CA HIS A 210 16.82 18.73 -22.93
C HIS A 210 16.06 18.66 -21.60
N ARG A 211 15.15 19.62 -21.34
CA ARG A 211 14.33 19.64 -20.13
C ARG A 211 13.42 18.42 -20.04
N ARG A 212 12.78 18.01 -21.15
CA ARG A 212 11.92 16.83 -21.20
C ARG A 212 12.69 15.55 -20.92
N ILE A 213 13.88 15.38 -21.53
CA ILE A 213 14.72 14.20 -21.27
C ILE A 213 15.13 14.13 -19.80
N ASN A 214 15.50 15.24 -19.17
CA ASN A 214 15.84 15.27 -17.76
C ASN A 214 14.64 14.95 -16.86
N PHE A 215 13.43 15.37 -17.25
CA PHE A 215 12.21 15.00 -16.55
C PHE A 215 11.97 13.48 -16.63
N GLU A 216 12.08 12.88 -17.81
CA GLU A 216 11.93 11.43 -18.00
C GLU A 216 12.98 10.64 -17.21
N LEU A 217 14.23 11.07 -17.19
CA LEU A 217 15.30 10.47 -16.39
C LEU A 217 14.99 10.53 -14.88
N LYS A 218 14.40 11.64 -14.42
CA LYS A 218 13.94 11.77 -13.03
C LYS A 218 12.82 10.77 -12.73
N GLU A 219 11.80 10.67 -13.58
CA GLU A 219 10.68 9.73 -13.42
C GLU A 219 11.19 8.26 -13.37
N ILE A 220 12.11 7.88 -14.27
CA ILE A 220 12.74 6.55 -14.25
C ILE A 220 13.46 6.31 -12.92
N SER A 221 14.19 7.31 -12.41
CA SER A 221 14.91 7.20 -11.15
C SER A 221 13.97 7.03 -9.96
N GLU A 222 12.86 7.78 -9.96
CA GLU A 222 11.82 7.66 -8.92
C GLU A 222 11.14 6.30 -8.96
N THR A 223 10.79 5.79 -10.16
CA THR A 223 10.19 4.46 -10.32
C THR A 223 11.14 3.37 -9.84
N LYS A 224 12.42 3.43 -10.22
CA LYS A 224 13.44 2.49 -9.71
C LYS A 224 13.55 2.51 -8.19
N SER A 225 13.42 3.68 -7.57
CA SER A 225 13.47 3.82 -6.11
C SER A 225 12.21 3.28 -5.42
N LYS A 226 11.04 3.43 -6.02
CA LYS A 226 9.76 2.97 -5.45
C LYS A 226 9.54 1.47 -5.63
N GLU A 227 9.95 0.91 -6.78
CA GLU A 227 9.67 -0.47 -7.20
C GLU A 227 10.91 -1.38 -7.14
N TYR A 228 11.85 -1.11 -6.26
CA TYR A 228 13.07 -1.92 -6.18
C TYR A 228 12.82 -3.33 -5.61
N GLU A 229 11.77 -3.52 -4.81
CA GLU A 229 11.33 -4.81 -4.27
C GLU A 229 9.88 -5.13 -4.66
N ILE A 230 9.51 -6.43 -4.64
CA ILE A 230 8.12 -6.88 -4.87
C ILE A 230 7.22 -6.37 -3.75
N ILE A 231 7.78 -6.31 -2.52
CA ILE A 231 7.14 -5.69 -1.35
C ILE A 231 8.16 -4.83 -0.63
N ASN A 232 7.86 -3.56 -0.50
CA ASN A 232 8.61 -2.67 0.36
C ASN A 232 8.06 -2.75 1.78
N VAL A 233 8.91 -3.07 2.74
CA VAL A 233 8.55 -3.08 4.16
C VAL A 233 8.75 -1.67 4.71
N ILE A 234 7.67 -1.07 5.18
CA ILE A 234 7.69 0.28 5.78
C ILE A 234 7.91 0.17 7.30
N TYR A 235 7.28 -0.84 7.91
CA TYR A 235 7.36 -1.07 9.34
C TYR A 235 7.18 -2.56 9.64
N ASN A 236 8.14 -3.16 10.36
CA ASN A 236 8.10 -4.57 10.77
C ASN A 236 7.23 -4.77 11.99
N PHE A 237 6.79 -6.02 12.25
CA PHE A 237 6.20 -6.35 13.53
C PHE A 237 7.16 -6.01 14.68
N GLN A 238 6.59 -5.50 15.76
CA GLN A 238 7.39 -5.24 16.95
C GLN A 238 7.83 -6.56 17.58
N PRO A 239 9.04 -6.65 18.13
CA PRO A 239 9.54 -7.84 18.80
C PRO A 239 8.63 -8.27 19.97
N ILE A 240 8.01 -7.31 20.62
CA ILE A 240 7.05 -7.51 21.71
C ILE A 240 5.73 -6.85 21.32
N GLY A 241 4.68 -7.65 21.20
CA GLY A 241 3.34 -7.16 20.89
C GLY A 241 2.77 -6.27 21.99
N GLU A 242 1.94 -5.32 21.59
CA GLU A 242 1.18 -4.45 22.49
C GLU A 242 0.00 -5.21 23.11
N GLU A 243 -0.17 -5.12 24.44
CA GLU A 243 -1.29 -5.76 25.13
C GLU A 243 -2.62 -5.07 24.74
N ILE A 244 -3.56 -5.86 24.24
CA ILE A 244 -4.89 -5.36 23.88
C ILE A 244 -5.67 -5.06 25.17
N LYS A 245 -5.81 -3.79 25.50
CA LYS A 245 -6.54 -3.29 26.68
C LYS A 245 -7.76 -2.51 26.21
N GLY A 246 -8.89 -3.18 26.03
CA GLY A 246 -10.14 -2.53 25.66
C GLY A 246 -11.25 -2.73 26.70
N ILE A 247 -12.03 -1.67 27.00
CA ILE A 247 -13.21 -1.77 27.87
C ILE A 247 -14.20 -2.79 27.29
N ILE A 248 -14.35 -2.83 25.97
CA ILE A 248 -15.24 -3.77 25.25
C ILE A 248 -14.69 -5.21 25.29
N GLU A 249 -13.37 -5.41 25.39
CA GLU A 249 -12.75 -6.72 25.49
C GLU A 249 -12.66 -7.24 26.92
N ASN A 250 -12.89 -6.37 27.90
CA ASN A 250 -12.94 -6.72 29.31
C ASN A 250 -14.14 -7.64 29.57
N LYS A 251 -13.86 -8.90 29.96
CA LYS A 251 -14.89 -9.92 30.21
C LYS A 251 -15.82 -9.51 31.35
N ALA A 252 -15.30 -8.87 32.39
CA ALA A 252 -16.11 -8.38 33.51
C ALA A 252 -17.15 -7.37 33.02
N PHE A 253 -16.77 -6.45 32.13
CA PHE A 253 -17.68 -5.48 31.53
C PHE A 253 -18.73 -6.16 30.62
N GLN A 254 -18.32 -7.06 29.72
CA GLN A 254 -19.24 -7.81 28.83
C GLN A 254 -20.30 -8.55 29.64
N PHE A 255 -19.90 -9.28 30.69
CA PHE A 255 -20.82 -9.98 31.56
C PHE A 255 -21.72 -9.04 32.38
N ALA A 256 -21.20 -7.92 32.84
CA ALA A 256 -22.01 -6.92 33.55
C ALA A 256 -23.14 -6.37 32.65
N VAL A 257 -22.82 -6.01 31.39
CA VAL A 257 -23.81 -5.56 30.41
C VAL A 257 -24.82 -6.67 30.08
N LEU A 258 -24.36 -7.88 29.84
CA LEU A 258 -25.22 -9.03 29.50
C LEU A 258 -26.21 -9.33 30.64
N PHE A 259 -25.75 -9.32 31.88
CA PHE A 259 -26.63 -9.55 33.06
C PHE A 259 -27.61 -8.39 33.26
N ALA A 260 -27.18 -7.12 33.00
CA ALA A 260 -28.09 -5.98 33.05
C ALA A 260 -29.21 -6.10 32.00
N LEU A 261 -28.89 -6.48 30.78
CA LEU A 261 -29.88 -6.75 29.73
C LEU A 261 -30.80 -7.91 30.07
N ALA A 262 -30.27 -8.99 30.63
CA ALA A 262 -31.08 -10.15 31.08
C ALA A 262 -32.05 -9.79 32.20
N THR A 263 -31.65 -8.96 33.15
CA THR A 263 -32.53 -8.47 34.24
C THR A 263 -33.63 -7.57 33.71
N ILE A 264 -33.34 -6.66 32.76
CA ILE A 264 -34.33 -5.81 32.11
C ILE A 264 -35.37 -6.70 31.36
N LEU A 265 -34.89 -7.67 30.57
CA LEU A 265 -35.76 -8.59 29.84
C LEU A 265 -36.69 -9.39 30.79
N LEU A 266 -36.15 -9.92 31.89
CA LEU A 266 -36.91 -10.65 32.92
C LEU A 266 -38.01 -9.78 33.53
N LEU A 267 -37.69 -8.52 33.89
CA LEU A 267 -38.66 -7.57 34.42
C LEU A 267 -39.78 -7.25 33.41
N LEU A 268 -39.43 -7.09 32.13
CA LEU A 268 -40.41 -6.88 31.05
C LEU A 268 -41.32 -8.11 30.88
N LEU A 269 -40.77 -9.33 30.92
CA LEU A 269 -41.57 -10.56 30.84
C LEU A 269 -42.50 -10.70 32.03
N LEU A 270 -42.06 -10.40 33.25
CA LEU A 270 -42.90 -10.42 34.47
C LEU A 270 -44.04 -9.39 34.36
N LYS A 271 -43.74 -8.18 33.86
CA LYS A 271 -44.73 -7.12 33.63
C LYS A 271 -45.73 -7.53 32.57
N LEU A 272 -45.27 -8.13 31.48
CA LEU A 272 -46.13 -8.64 30.38
C LEU A 272 -47.05 -9.78 30.89
N ASN A 273 -46.51 -10.73 31.68
CA ASN A 273 -47.30 -11.81 32.27
C ASN A 273 -48.37 -11.26 33.24
N SER A 274 -48.02 -10.27 34.06
CA SER A 274 -48.98 -9.61 34.94
C SER A 274 -50.08 -8.89 34.14
N TYR A 275 -49.74 -8.21 33.04
CA TYR A 275 -50.67 -7.55 32.17
C TYR A 275 -51.64 -8.55 31.49
N LEU A 276 -51.09 -9.67 30.95
CA LEU A 276 -51.90 -10.72 30.31
C LEU A 276 -52.84 -11.40 31.29
N ASN A 277 -52.41 -11.60 32.54
CA ASN A 277 -53.27 -12.19 33.59
C ASN A 277 -54.38 -11.23 34.05
N SER A 278 -54.18 -9.94 34.00
CA SER A 278 -55.20 -8.94 34.30
C SER A 278 -56.26 -8.84 33.16
N TYR A 279 -55.89 -9.22 31.93
CA TYR A 279 -56.80 -9.21 30.77
C TYR A 279 -57.71 -10.50 30.70
N LYS A 280 -57.32 -11.55 31.43
CA LYS A 280 -58.08 -12.83 31.50
C LYS A 280 -59.18 -12.85 32.54
N LYS A 281 -59.33 -11.76 33.29
CA LYS A 281 -60.47 -11.54 34.22
C LYS A 281 -61.44 -10.54 33.55
#